data_1c12537f3fc52d9fe224c663b9adcb90
#
_entry.id   1c12537f3fc52d9fe224c663b9adcb90
#
_cell.length_a   1.000
_cell.length_b   1.000
_cell.length_c   1.000
_cell.angle_alpha   90.00
_cell.angle_beta   90.00
_cell.angle_gamma   90.00
#
_symmetry.space_group_name_H-M   'P 1'
#
loop_
_entity.id
_entity.type
_entity.pdbx_description
1 polymer ?
#
loop_
_entity_poly.entity_id
_entity_poly.type
_entity_poly.pdbx_seq_one_letter_code
_entity_poly.pdbx_strand_id
1 'polypeptide(L)'
;SIKKADLVFFDSGFFVLLLKIFKNINVKKFSGYKFLGLFFDYLKINKNKSIFSVDPNFEYSKSNKSYLRSLGLKKIHNYVAPKYNSLELNDKKLLNLLKKVKPNFILINIGGGTQEILGLYLKEKLVFKTTILCTGAAISFFTKDQAPINNFIDKFYLGWFLRLIFNPLIFFKRYIFGLKLIPMVIFSKIKILN
;
A
#
# COMPACT_ATOMS: atom_id res chain seq x y z
N SER A 1 -6.94 -7.03 10.96
CA SER A 1 -5.97 -5.91 10.90
C SER A 1 -6.61 -4.61 10.42
N ILE A 2 -7.36 -4.62 9.32
CA ILE A 2 -7.98 -3.41 8.74
C ILE A 2 -8.91 -2.69 9.75
N LYS A 3 -9.68 -3.41 10.55
CA LYS A 3 -10.56 -2.82 11.59
C LYS A 3 -9.82 -2.02 12.67
N LYS A 4 -8.52 -2.26 12.85
CA LYS A 4 -7.67 -1.57 13.84
C LYS A 4 -6.79 -0.48 13.18
N ALA A 5 -6.95 -0.22 11.88
CA ALA A 5 -6.30 0.89 11.20
C ALA A 5 -7.00 2.21 11.56
N ASP A 6 -6.22 3.30 11.66
CA ASP A 6 -6.76 4.62 11.95
C ASP A 6 -7.45 5.22 10.72
N LEU A 7 -6.95 4.91 9.52
CA LEU A 7 -7.51 5.32 8.24
C LEU A 7 -7.45 4.17 7.22
N VAL A 8 -8.53 4.00 6.46
CA VAL A 8 -8.63 3.04 5.37
C VAL A 8 -9.21 3.72 4.14
N PHE A 9 -8.56 3.55 3.00
CA PHE A 9 -8.99 4.12 1.73
C PHE A 9 -9.47 3.04 0.77
N PHE A 10 -10.48 3.37 -0.03
CA PHE A 10 -10.96 2.51 -1.11
C PHE A 10 -10.09 2.67 -2.35
N ASP A 11 -9.10 1.79 -2.52
CA ASP A 11 -8.20 1.80 -3.69
C ASP A 11 -8.77 1.03 -4.89
N SER A 12 -9.60 0.01 -4.64
CA SER A 12 -10.17 -0.83 -5.70
C SER A 12 -11.34 -0.15 -6.42
N GLY A 13 -11.11 0.31 -7.66
CA GLY A 13 -12.19 0.83 -8.51
C GLY A 13 -13.29 -0.19 -8.78
N PHE A 14 -12.93 -1.47 -8.96
CA PHE A 14 -13.91 -2.55 -9.13
C PHE A 14 -14.82 -2.69 -7.90
N PHE A 15 -14.26 -2.70 -6.70
CA PHE A 15 -15.05 -2.79 -5.47
C PHE A 15 -15.97 -1.59 -5.28
N VAL A 16 -15.50 -0.37 -5.54
CA VAL A 16 -16.32 0.86 -5.51
C VAL A 16 -17.48 0.78 -6.50
N LEU A 17 -17.23 0.26 -7.71
CA LEU A 17 -18.27 0.05 -8.71
C LEU A 17 -19.33 -0.96 -8.25
N LEU A 18 -18.93 -2.09 -7.65
CA LEU A 18 -19.86 -3.08 -7.10
C LEU A 18 -20.74 -2.49 -5.98
N LEU A 19 -20.15 -1.68 -5.08
CA LEU A 19 -20.91 -1.00 -4.03
C LEU A 19 -21.97 -0.06 -4.63
N LYS A 20 -21.62 0.67 -5.67
CA LYS A 20 -22.55 1.57 -6.35
C LYS A 20 -23.69 0.82 -7.03
N ILE A 21 -23.39 -0.26 -7.78
CA ILE A 21 -24.39 -1.01 -8.56
C ILE A 21 -25.30 -1.84 -7.65
N PHE A 22 -24.74 -2.60 -6.73
CA PHE A 22 -25.52 -3.59 -5.96
C PHE A 22 -26.02 -3.09 -4.61
N LYS A 23 -25.47 -2.00 -4.10
CA LYS A 23 -25.82 -1.47 -2.77
C LYS A 23 -26.25 -0.01 -2.78
N ASN A 24 -26.19 0.66 -3.93
CA ASN A 24 -26.44 2.09 -4.06
C ASN A 24 -25.58 2.96 -3.11
N ILE A 25 -24.37 2.46 -2.79
CA ILE A 25 -23.42 3.15 -1.92
C ILE A 25 -22.40 3.87 -2.80
N ASN A 26 -22.38 5.20 -2.72
CA ASN A 26 -21.47 6.03 -3.50
C ASN A 26 -20.26 6.44 -2.64
N VAL A 27 -19.13 5.76 -2.82
CA VAL A 27 -17.86 6.09 -2.19
C VAL A 27 -16.86 6.58 -3.24
N LYS A 28 -15.99 7.52 -2.85
CA LYS A 28 -14.93 7.99 -3.74
C LYS A 28 -13.73 7.03 -3.65
N LYS A 29 -13.27 6.57 -4.81
CA LYS A 29 -11.97 5.89 -4.91
C LYS A 29 -10.85 6.87 -4.55
N PHE A 30 -9.93 6.41 -3.70
CA PHE A 30 -8.70 7.12 -3.40
C PHE A 30 -7.53 6.13 -3.54
N SER A 31 -6.84 6.19 -4.68
CA SER A 31 -5.81 5.19 -5.02
C SER A 31 -4.54 5.38 -4.20
N GLY A 32 -3.82 4.26 -3.96
CA GLY A 32 -2.50 4.28 -3.36
C GLY A 32 -1.51 5.14 -4.16
N TYR A 33 -1.64 5.17 -5.50
CA TYR A 33 -0.88 6.07 -6.37
C TYR A 33 -1.12 7.55 -6.02
N LYS A 34 -2.39 7.98 -5.96
CA LYS A 34 -2.76 9.37 -5.62
C LYS A 34 -2.32 9.74 -4.21
N PHE A 35 -2.52 8.83 -3.25
CA PHE A 35 -2.09 9.02 -1.87
C PHE A 35 -0.58 9.23 -1.79
N LEU A 36 0.21 8.34 -2.41
CA LEU A 36 1.67 8.47 -2.40
C LEU A 36 2.16 9.72 -3.14
N GLY A 37 1.49 10.14 -4.23
CA GLY A 37 1.82 11.39 -4.91
C GLY A 37 1.75 12.58 -3.95
N LEU A 38 0.63 12.75 -3.24
CA LEU A 38 0.44 13.79 -2.23
C LEU A 38 1.45 13.66 -1.07
N PHE A 39 1.72 12.45 -0.63
CA PHE A 39 2.69 12.19 0.42
C PHE A 39 4.11 12.55 0.00
N PHE A 40 4.50 12.24 -1.24
CA PHE A 40 5.82 12.62 -1.76
C PHE A 40 5.96 14.13 -1.95
N ASP A 41 4.90 14.83 -2.36
CA ASP A 41 4.91 16.28 -2.40
C ASP A 41 5.07 16.89 -1.01
N TYR A 42 4.40 16.34 0.00
CA TYR A 42 4.65 16.71 1.39
C TYR A 42 6.11 16.48 1.81
N LEU A 43 6.72 15.36 1.41
CA LEU A 43 8.11 15.04 1.74
C LEU A 43 9.14 15.95 1.04
N LYS A 44 8.87 16.41 -0.18
CA LYS A 44 9.72 17.39 -0.89
C LYS A 44 9.88 18.70 -0.11
N ILE A 45 8.82 19.09 0.61
CA ILE A 45 8.83 20.29 1.46
C ILE A 45 9.45 19.96 2.82
N ASN A 46 9.20 18.78 3.37
CA ASN A 46 9.61 18.35 4.71
C ASN A 46 10.83 17.39 4.68
N LYS A 47 11.93 17.82 4.09
CA LYS A 47 13.13 16.99 3.83
C LYS A 47 13.87 16.48 5.09
N ASN A 48 13.56 17.03 6.26
CA ASN A 48 14.10 16.61 7.56
C ASN A 48 13.46 15.33 8.11
N LYS A 49 12.34 14.90 7.54
CA LYS A 49 11.63 13.67 7.93
C LYS A 49 12.44 12.42 7.60
N SER A 50 12.38 11.44 8.48
CA SER A 50 13.01 10.14 8.31
C SER A 50 11.99 9.10 7.85
N ILE A 51 12.41 8.27 6.89
CA ILE A 51 11.60 7.20 6.30
C ILE A 51 12.29 5.86 6.50
N PHE A 52 11.50 4.87 6.86
CA PHE A 52 11.90 3.48 6.89
C PHE A 52 11.05 2.70 5.89
N SER A 53 11.68 2.17 4.84
CA SER A 53 11.01 1.40 3.78
C SER A 53 11.16 -0.09 4.05
N VAL A 54 10.06 -0.82 4.04
CA VAL A 54 10.00 -2.29 4.15
C VAL A 54 9.61 -2.84 2.80
N ASP A 55 10.56 -3.47 2.12
CA ASP A 55 10.48 -3.79 0.70
C ASP A 55 10.48 -5.31 0.46
N PRO A 56 9.87 -5.81 -0.65
CA PRO A 56 9.72 -7.26 -0.87
C PRO A 56 11.02 -7.98 -1.27
N ASN A 57 11.98 -7.26 -1.86
CA ASN A 57 13.29 -7.79 -2.25
C ASN A 57 14.31 -6.66 -2.37
N PHE A 58 15.55 -7.02 -2.67
CA PHE A 58 16.67 -6.10 -2.77
C PHE A 58 16.53 -5.10 -3.92
N GLU A 59 16.03 -5.51 -5.08
CA GLU A 59 15.88 -4.66 -6.27
C GLU A 59 14.89 -3.53 -6.01
N TYR A 60 13.68 -3.87 -5.53
CA TYR A 60 12.69 -2.86 -5.12
C TYR A 60 13.21 -1.96 -4.01
N SER A 61 13.96 -2.51 -3.05
CA SER A 61 14.55 -1.72 -1.98
C SER A 61 15.55 -0.69 -2.50
N LYS A 62 16.36 -1.06 -3.50
CA LYS A 62 17.31 -0.17 -4.17
C LYS A 62 16.59 0.94 -4.96
N SER A 63 15.59 0.57 -5.77
CA SER A 63 14.78 1.52 -6.55
C SER A 63 14.04 2.50 -5.64
N ASN A 64 13.37 2.01 -4.61
CA ASN A 64 12.63 2.82 -3.64
C ASN A 64 13.56 3.81 -2.92
N LYS A 65 14.73 3.37 -2.48
CA LYS A 65 15.73 4.23 -1.84
C LYS A 65 16.24 5.31 -2.78
N SER A 66 16.53 4.95 -4.03
CA SER A 66 16.97 5.90 -5.06
C SER A 66 15.91 6.97 -5.30
N TYR A 67 14.66 6.55 -5.48
CA TYR A 67 13.54 7.46 -5.67
C TYR A 67 13.35 8.42 -4.47
N LEU A 68 13.33 7.90 -3.25
CA LEU A 68 13.20 8.73 -2.05
C LEU A 68 14.36 9.72 -1.90
N ARG A 69 15.58 9.35 -2.30
CA ARG A 69 16.72 10.27 -2.36
C ARG A 69 16.53 11.37 -3.39
N SER A 70 15.96 11.07 -4.56
CA SER A 70 15.68 12.08 -5.59
C SER A 70 14.67 13.14 -5.14
N LEU A 71 13.84 12.85 -4.13
CA LEU A 71 12.97 13.83 -3.48
C LEU A 71 13.71 14.75 -2.51
N GLY A 72 15.02 14.57 -2.32
CA GLY A 72 15.87 15.36 -1.42
C GLY A 72 15.93 14.86 0.02
N LEU A 73 15.38 13.66 0.31
CA LEU A 73 15.43 13.07 1.65
C LEU A 73 16.83 12.52 1.97
N LYS A 74 17.33 12.81 3.16
CA LYS A 74 18.65 12.34 3.64
C LYS A 74 18.55 11.14 4.59
N LYS A 75 17.46 11.06 5.39
CA LYS A 75 17.27 10.04 6.44
C LYS A 75 16.39 8.91 5.92
N ILE A 76 16.97 8.01 5.12
CA ILE A 76 16.26 6.87 4.50
C ILE A 76 16.89 5.57 4.94
N HIS A 77 16.09 4.70 5.54
CA HIS A 77 16.46 3.36 5.96
C HIS A 77 15.61 2.35 5.19
N ASN A 78 16.20 1.22 4.83
CA ASN A 78 15.51 0.16 4.09
C ASN A 78 15.68 -1.17 4.82
N TYR A 79 14.67 -2.00 4.68
CA TYR A 79 14.65 -3.37 5.15
C TYR A 79 14.01 -4.26 4.09
N VAL A 80 14.71 -5.32 3.70
CA VAL A 80 14.15 -6.36 2.83
C VAL A 80 13.41 -7.34 3.71
N ALA A 81 12.10 -7.41 3.52
CA ALA A 81 11.22 -8.28 4.27
C ALA A 81 11.46 -9.76 3.91
N PRO A 82 11.52 -10.68 4.87
CA PRO A 82 11.49 -12.09 4.57
C PRO A 82 10.09 -12.49 4.03
N LYS A 83 9.97 -13.70 3.52
CA LYS A 83 8.63 -14.26 3.24
C LYS A 83 7.93 -14.55 4.55
N TYR A 84 6.94 -13.73 4.90
CA TYR A 84 6.17 -13.92 6.13
C TYR A 84 5.14 -15.03 5.98
N ASN A 85 5.00 -15.83 7.04
CA ASN A 85 3.80 -16.62 7.27
C ASN A 85 2.76 -15.72 7.95
N SER A 86 1.61 -15.51 7.31
CA SER A 86 0.56 -14.61 7.80
C SER A 86 -0.05 -15.04 9.14
N LEU A 87 0.08 -16.31 9.52
CA LEU A 87 -0.46 -16.86 10.77
C LEU A 87 0.45 -16.56 11.98
N GLU A 88 1.77 -16.41 11.76
CA GLU A 88 2.77 -16.26 12.83
C GLU A 88 3.77 -15.14 12.51
N LEU A 89 3.26 -13.94 12.29
CA LEU A 89 4.13 -12.82 11.94
C LEU A 89 4.83 -12.28 13.20
N ASN A 90 6.14 -12.56 13.32
CA ASN A 90 7.00 -12.08 14.40
C ASN A 90 8.39 -11.73 13.87
N ASP A 91 8.58 -10.48 13.44
CA ASP A 91 9.87 -9.99 12.94
C ASP A 91 10.60 -9.14 14.00
N LYS A 92 11.29 -9.83 14.90
CA LYS A 92 12.10 -9.19 15.97
C LYS A 92 13.23 -8.36 15.39
N LYS A 93 13.81 -8.76 14.24
CA LYS A 93 14.90 -8.01 13.60
C LYS A 93 14.41 -6.66 13.09
N LEU A 94 13.30 -6.64 12.37
CA LEU A 94 12.67 -5.39 11.91
C LEU A 94 12.29 -4.50 13.11
N LEU A 95 11.65 -5.08 14.13
CA LEU A 95 11.24 -4.35 15.32
C LEU A 95 12.43 -3.68 16.04
N ASN A 96 13.55 -4.38 16.20
CA ASN A 96 14.75 -3.84 16.83
C ASN A 96 15.38 -2.71 16.00
N LEU A 97 15.40 -2.85 14.66
CA LEU A 97 15.86 -1.79 13.75
C LEU A 97 14.98 -0.54 13.86
N LEU A 98 13.67 -0.71 13.88
CA LEU A 98 12.72 0.40 14.01
C LEU A 98 12.85 1.11 15.36
N LYS A 99 13.01 0.36 16.46
CA LYS A 99 13.26 0.93 17.81
C LYS A 99 14.55 1.74 17.87
N LYS A 100 15.60 1.33 17.14
CA LYS A 100 16.89 2.05 17.05
C LYS A 100 16.77 3.31 16.20
N VAL A 101 16.11 3.23 15.03
CA VAL A 101 16.00 4.32 14.07
C VAL A 101 14.94 5.35 14.45
N LYS A 102 13.81 4.91 15.04
CA LYS A 102 12.64 5.72 15.39
C LYS A 102 12.18 6.63 14.23
N PRO A 103 11.84 6.08 13.06
CA PRO A 103 11.52 6.89 11.89
C PRO A 103 10.19 7.65 12.06
N ASN A 104 10.04 8.77 11.35
CA ASN A 104 8.76 9.49 11.28
C ASN A 104 7.70 8.70 10.51
N PHE A 105 8.12 8.01 9.43
CA PHE A 105 7.23 7.23 8.56
C PHE A 105 7.81 5.85 8.30
N ILE A 106 6.95 4.85 8.33
CA ILE A 106 7.24 3.47 7.91
C ILE A 106 6.40 3.17 6.69
N LEU A 107 7.03 2.96 5.53
CA LEU A 107 6.38 2.54 4.29
C LEU A 107 6.46 1.03 4.18
N ILE A 108 5.33 0.33 4.15
CA ILE A 108 5.26 -1.10 3.96
C ILE A 108 4.84 -1.38 2.52
N ASN A 109 5.80 -1.82 1.70
CA ASN A 109 5.68 -2.00 0.25
C ASN A 109 5.55 -3.47 -0.17
N ILE A 110 5.19 -4.35 0.74
CA ILE A 110 4.97 -5.78 0.48
C ILE A 110 3.53 -6.06 0.04
N GLY A 111 3.24 -7.29 -0.37
CA GLY A 111 1.92 -7.66 -0.89
C GLY A 111 0.78 -7.48 0.10
N GLY A 112 -0.41 -7.16 -0.44
CA GLY A 112 -1.65 -7.02 0.34
C GLY A 112 -2.00 -8.30 1.11
N GLY A 113 -2.70 -8.15 2.23
CA GLY A 113 -2.93 -9.18 3.24
C GLY A 113 -1.81 -9.21 4.28
N THR A 114 -0.58 -9.48 3.85
CA THR A 114 0.59 -9.54 4.73
C THR A 114 1.00 -8.17 5.26
N GLN A 115 0.94 -7.12 4.43
CA GLN A 115 1.30 -5.76 4.86
C GLN A 115 0.40 -5.22 5.97
N GLU A 116 -0.89 -5.51 5.93
CA GLU A 116 -1.84 -5.05 6.95
C GLU A 116 -1.62 -5.79 8.29
N ILE A 117 -1.21 -7.06 8.23
CA ILE A 117 -0.85 -7.84 9.42
C ILE A 117 0.45 -7.31 10.02
N LEU A 118 1.46 -7.05 9.18
CA LEU A 118 2.72 -6.45 9.61
C LEU A 118 2.50 -5.05 10.18
N GLY A 119 1.69 -4.21 9.53
CA GLY A 119 1.35 -2.88 10.00
C GLY A 119 0.70 -2.91 11.38
N LEU A 120 -0.24 -3.84 11.62
CA LEU A 120 -0.86 -4.03 12.92
C LEU A 120 0.15 -4.51 13.98
N TYR A 121 0.98 -5.51 13.64
CA TYR A 121 2.04 -5.99 14.53
C TYR A 121 2.97 -4.84 14.96
N LEU A 122 3.41 -4.01 14.03
CA LEU A 122 4.25 -2.87 14.33
C LEU A 122 3.50 -1.81 15.16
N LYS A 123 2.25 -1.50 14.86
CA LYS A 123 1.42 -0.57 15.63
C LYS A 123 1.30 -1.00 17.10
N GLU A 124 1.15 -2.29 17.36
CA GLU A 124 1.01 -2.84 18.72
C GLU A 124 2.35 -2.94 19.49
N LYS A 125 3.49 -3.04 18.78
CA LYS A 125 4.81 -3.27 19.41
C LYS A 125 5.72 -2.03 19.48
N LEU A 126 5.43 -1.00 18.71
CA LEU A 126 6.21 0.24 18.73
C LEU A 126 5.63 1.20 19.77
N VAL A 127 6.50 1.72 20.63
CA VAL A 127 6.14 2.65 21.72
C VAL A 127 6.44 4.11 21.40
N PHE A 128 7.05 4.40 20.25
CA PHE A 128 7.35 5.76 19.79
C PHE A 128 6.35 6.19 18.69
N LYS A 129 6.17 7.52 18.57
CA LYS A 129 5.25 8.09 17.59
C LYS A 129 5.81 7.95 16.17
N THR A 130 5.10 7.22 15.33
CA THR A 130 5.42 7.01 13.90
C THR A 130 4.14 6.81 13.11
N THR A 131 4.15 7.13 11.82
CA THR A 131 3.04 6.83 10.92
C THR A 131 3.37 5.62 10.07
N ILE A 132 2.53 4.59 10.12
CA ILE A 132 2.71 3.36 9.35
C ILE A 132 1.79 3.42 8.14
N LEU A 133 2.35 3.30 6.95
CA LEU A 133 1.66 3.38 5.67
C LEU A 133 1.76 2.03 4.94
N CYS A 134 0.62 1.33 4.82
CA CYS A 134 0.49 0.07 4.08
C CYS A 134 0.08 0.39 2.64
N THR A 135 1.05 0.64 1.78
CA THR A 135 0.83 1.09 0.40
C THR A 135 1.06 0.02 -0.65
N GLY A 136 1.55 -1.14 -0.25
CA GLY A 136 1.84 -2.25 -1.16
C GLY A 136 2.76 -1.83 -2.29
N ALA A 137 2.47 -2.29 -3.49
CA ALA A 137 3.27 -2.00 -4.66
C ALA A 137 3.03 -0.59 -5.25
N ALA A 138 2.31 0.33 -4.56
CA ALA A 138 1.99 1.62 -5.14
C ALA A 138 3.22 2.51 -5.39
N ILE A 139 4.29 2.37 -4.61
CA ILE A 139 5.55 3.10 -4.84
C ILE A 139 6.19 2.72 -6.19
N SER A 140 5.98 1.49 -6.68
CA SER A 140 6.55 1.01 -7.94
C SER A 140 6.05 1.77 -9.19
N PHE A 141 4.96 2.52 -9.08
CA PHE A 141 4.52 3.43 -10.14
C PHE A 141 5.42 4.67 -10.27
N PHE A 142 6.08 5.07 -9.19
CA PHE A 142 6.98 6.21 -9.15
C PHE A 142 8.42 5.83 -9.47
N THR A 143 8.82 4.60 -9.11
CA THR A 143 10.15 4.05 -9.42
C THR A 143 10.25 3.47 -10.82
N LYS A 144 9.13 3.41 -11.57
CA LYS A 144 9.00 2.80 -12.91
C LYS A 144 9.21 1.29 -12.94
N ASP A 145 9.17 0.62 -11.79
CA ASP A 145 9.25 -0.85 -11.70
C ASP A 145 7.93 -1.53 -12.10
N GLN A 146 6.85 -0.75 -12.27
CA GLN A 146 5.56 -1.19 -12.82
C GLN A 146 5.13 -0.29 -13.98
N ALA A 147 4.10 -0.76 -14.71
CA ALA A 147 3.48 -0.01 -15.80
C ALA A 147 3.18 1.43 -15.37
N PRO A 148 3.56 2.44 -16.17
CA PRO A 148 3.36 3.83 -15.80
C PRO A 148 1.86 4.12 -15.70
N ILE A 149 1.42 4.55 -14.52
CA ILE A 149 0.09 5.11 -14.32
C ILE A 149 0.21 6.62 -14.35
N ASN A 150 -0.57 7.27 -15.20
CA ASN A 150 -0.75 8.71 -15.17
C ASN A 150 -2.11 9.06 -14.56
N ASN A 151 -2.33 10.35 -14.29
CA ASN A 151 -3.58 10.83 -13.69
C ASN A 151 -4.82 10.49 -14.52
N PHE A 152 -4.71 10.39 -15.85
CA PHE A 152 -5.79 10.01 -16.75
C PHE A 152 -6.18 8.54 -16.54
N ILE A 153 -5.21 7.65 -16.50
CA ILE A 153 -5.40 6.21 -16.29
C ILE A 153 -6.03 5.94 -14.91
N ASP A 154 -5.56 6.66 -13.87
CA ASP A 154 -6.14 6.52 -12.53
C ASP A 154 -7.57 7.08 -12.46
N LYS A 155 -7.84 8.21 -13.11
CA LYS A 155 -9.17 8.84 -13.17
C LYS A 155 -10.22 7.95 -13.85
N PHE A 156 -9.85 7.26 -14.93
CA PHE A 156 -10.74 6.34 -15.66
C PHE A 156 -10.71 4.90 -15.16
N TYR A 157 -10.06 4.64 -14.02
CA TYR A 157 -9.97 3.30 -13.42
C TYR A 157 -9.28 2.25 -14.32
N LEU A 158 -8.50 2.67 -15.31
CA LEU A 158 -7.85 1.80 -16.30
C LEU A 158 -6.57 1.12 -15.79
N GLY A 159 -6.14 1.39 -14.57
CA GLY A 159 -4.93 0.79 -13.99
C GLY A 159 -4.94 -0.74 -13.95
N TRP A 160 -6.12 -1.38 -13.83
CA TRP A 160 -6.27 -2.83 -13.91
C TRP A 160 -5.99 -3.35 -15.33
N PHE A 161 -6.46 -2.65 -16.34
CA PHE A 161 -6.28 -3.04 -17.76
C PHE A 161 -4.81 -2.96 -18.18
N LEU A 162 -4.11 -1.90 -17.80
CA LEU A 162 -2.67 -1.80 -18.06
C LEU A 162 -1.88 -2.92 -17.38
N ARG A 163 -2.19 -3.25 -16.13
CA ARG A 163 -1.55 -4.36 -15.43
C ARG A 163 -1.77 -5.69 -16.15
N LEU A 164 -2.97 -5.90 -16.72
CA LEU A 164 -3.27 -7.10 -17.50
C LEU A 164 -2.42 -7.17 -18.78
N ILE A 165 -2.23 -6.04 -19.48
CA ILE A 165 -1.39 -5.97 -20.68
C ILE A 165 0.08 -6.24 -20.35
N PHE A 166 0.60 -5.61 -19.27
CA PHE A 166 2.02 -5.72 -18.91
C PHE A 166 2.39 -7.09 -18.30
N ASN A 167 1.48 -7.74 -17.55
CA ASN A 167 1.73 -9.03 -16.89
C ASN A 167 0.45 -9.89 -16.89
N PRO A 168 0.01 -10.41 -18.04
CA PRO A 168 -1.28 -11.09 -18.19
C PRO A 168 -1.41 -12.32 -17.29
N LEU A 169 -0.38 -13.15 -17.16
CA LEU A 169 -0.42 -14.40 -16.38
C LEU A 169 -0.65 -14.18 -14.88
N ILE A 170 -0.07 -13.10 -14.33
CA ILE A 170 -0.19 -12.78 -12.91
C ILE A 170 -1.56 -12.15 -12.63
N PHE A 171 -1.95 -11.17 -13.46
CA PHE A 171 -3.14 -10.38 -13.19
C PHE A 171 -4.44 -11.06 -13.61
N PHE A 172 -4.42 -11.92 -14.63
CA PHE A 172 -5.61 -12.70 -15.04
C PHE A 172 -6.14 -13.58 -13.90
N LYS A 173 -5.27 -14.38 -13.27
CA LYS A 173 -5.66 -15.18 -12.10
C LYS A 173 -6.22 -14.30 -10.98
N ARG A 174 -5.57 -13.19 -10.71
CA ARG A 174 -5.98 -12.25 -9.65
C ARG A 174 -7.36 -11.64 -9.93
N TYR A 175 -7.69 -11.34 -11.17
CA TYR A 175 -9.00 -10.78 -11.54
C TYR A 175 -10.10 -11.82 -11.52
N ILE A 176 -9.83 -13.07 -11.95
CA ILE A 176 -10.79 -14.18 -11.77
C ILE A 176 -11.13 -14.35 -10.27
N PHE A 177 -10.12 -14.35 -9.40
CA PHE A 177 -10.37 -14.36 -7.94
C PHE A 177 -11.14 -13.12 -7.46
N GLY A 178 -10.92 -11.97 -8.09
CA GLY A 178 -11.65 -10.74 -7.79
C GLY A 178 -13.16 -10.83 -8.09
N LEU A 179 -13.59 -11.68 -9.04
CA LEU A 179 -15.01 -11.90 -9.33
C LEU A 179 -15.76 -12.48 -8.13
N LYS A 180 -15.10 -13.17 -7.20
CA LYS A 180 -15.69 -13.64 -5.95
C LYS A 180 -16.22 -12.50 -5.06
N LEU A 181 -15.79 -11.26 -5.30
CA LEU A 181 -16.32 -10.09 -4.60
C LEU A 181 -17.80 -9.81 -4.99
N ILE A 182 -18.22 -10.21 -6.19
CA ILE A 182 -19.60 -9.96 -6.67
C ILE A 182 -20.62 -10.60 -5.72
N PRO A 183 -20.64 -11.94 -5.53
CA PRO A 183 -21.59 -12.55 -4.60
C PRO A 183 -21.38 -12.06 -3.16
N MET A 184 -20.15 -11.82 -2.74
CA MET A 184 -19.89 -11.30 -1.39
C MET A 184 -20.56 -9.93 -1.19
N VAL A 185 -20.48 -9.02 -2.16
CA VAL A 185 -21.14 -7.70 -2.07
C VAL A 185 -22.66 -7.85 -2.12
N ILE A 186 -23.19 -8.68 -3.03
CA ILE A 186 -24.63 -8.88 -3.18
C ILE A 186 -25.28 -9.39 -1.87
N PHE A 187 -24.68 -10.40 -1.25
CA PHE A 187 -25.26 -11.07 -0.08
C PHE A 187 -24.81 -10.46 1.27
N SER A 188 -23.82 -9.54 1.28
CA SER A 188 -23.39 -8.92 2.52
C SER A 188 -24.39 -7.87 3.03
N LYS A 189 -24.59 -7.82 4.35
CA LYS A 189 -25.25 -6.69 5.04
C LYS A 189 -24.21 -5.62 5.31
N ILE A 190 -24.20 -4.55 4.52
CA ILE A 190 -23.29 -3.43 4.69
C ILE A 190 -23.99 -2.38 5.56
N LYS A 191 -23.39 -2.04 6.71
CA LYS A 191 -23.82 -0.91 7.54
C LYS A 191 -22.92 0.27 7.27
N ILE A 192 -23.50 1.41 6.92
CA ILE A 192 -22.78 2.68 6.88
C ILE A 192 -22.87 3.22 8.32
N LEU A 193 -21.70 3.39 8.96
CA LEU A 193 -21.60 4.07 10.22
C LEU A 193 -21.39 5.56 9.90
N ASN A 194 -22.35 6.38 10.31
CA ASN A 194 -22.27 7.84 10.20
C ASN A 194 -21.33 8.38 11.26
#